data_8d08c95caf1c0608e0a6567dbf1ea827
#
_entry.id   8d08c95caf1c0608e0a6567dbf1ea827
#
_cell.length_a   1.000
_cell.length_b   1.000
_cell.length_c   1.000
_cell.angle_alpha   90.00
_cell.angle_beta   90.00
_cell.angle_gamma   90.00
#
_symmetry.space_group_name_H-M   'P 1'
#
loop_
_entity.id
_entity.type
_entity.pdbx_description
1 polymer ?
#
loop_
_entity_poly.entity_id
_entity_poly.type
_entity_poly.pdbx_seq_one_letter_code
_entity_poly.pdbx_strand_id
1 'polypeptide(L)'
;MKKYLSFLLMAAVACFVMCGCDSRKSEDKQTVKEFKIMTDFEIAKSKAKINNKPVLLVFSGSDWCGWCVKLDREVFSTPEFKDWAADNVIMVIADFPAVKKLSPELVAQNEKLKNTYGIEGFPTVLLLDSDGNVIAQTGYQHGGAANYIAHLKSLMK
;
A
#
# COMPACT_ATOMS: atom_id res chain seq x y z
N MET A 1 -56.26 50.77 36.27
CA MET A 1 -55.91 52.15 36.63
C MET A 1 -54.43 52.38 36.42
N LYS A 2 -54.21 53.39 35.59
CA LYS A 2 -53.02 54.27 35.58
C LYS A 2 -51.67 53.57 35.41
N LYS A 3 -50.89 53.90 34.46
CA LYS A 3 -50.46 55.05 33.69
C LYS A 3 -48.96 55.06 33.56
N TYR A 4 -48.52 55.27 32.35
CA TYR A 4 -47.42 56.13 31.91
C TYR A 4 -46.00 55.62 32.15
N LEU A 5 -44.97 55.85 31.39
CA LEU A 5 -44.77 56.72 30.22
C LEU A 5 -43.29 56.49 29.78
N SER A 6 -43.11 56.32 28.58
CA SER A 6 -42.07 56.90 27.72
C SER A 6 -40.73 57.32 28.39
N PHE A 7 -39.63 56.88 27.83
CA PHE A 7 -38.58 57.79 27.39
C PHE A 7 -37.71 57.14 26.33
N LEU A 8 -37.76 57.75 25.20
CA LEU A 8 -36.76 57.62 24.14
C LEU A 8 -35.39 58.03 24.64
N LEU A 9 -34.34 57.33 24.26
CA LEU A 9 -33.10 57.95 23.85
C LEU A 9 -32.36 57.14 22.80
N MET A 10 -32.22 57.78 21.68
CA MET A 10 -31.33 57.43 20.58
C MET A 10 -29.90 57.38 21.06
N ALA A 11 -29.15 56.36 20.64
CA ALA A 11 -27.75 56.53 20.29
C ALA A 11 -27.38 55.51 19.24
N ALA A 12 -27.22 56.00 18.08
CA ALA A 12 -26.51 55.34 16.98
C ALA A 12 -25.05 55.15 17.40
N VAL A 13 -24.45 54.03 17.12
CA VAL A 13 -23.03 53.97 16.73
C VAL A 13 -22.69 52.63 16.07
N ALA A 14 -22.24 52.78 14.87
CA ALA A 14 -21.17 52.03 14.18
C ALA A 14 -21.36 50.55 13.87
N CYS A 15 -21.76 50.38 12.66
CA CYS A 15 -21.38 49.30 11.78
C CYS A 15 -19.86 48.98 11.86
N PHE A 16 -19.47 47.87 12.47
CA PHE A 16 -18.16 47.32 12.28
C PHE A 16 -18.34 45.97 11.61
N VAL A 17 -18.40 46.04 10.29
CA VAL A 17 -18.30 44.87 9.43
C VAL A 17 -16.87 44.40 9.50
N MET A 18 -16.58 43.50 10.42
CA MET A 18 -15.38 42.68 10.36
C MET A 18 -15.66 41.52 9.39
N CYS A 19 -15.26 41.76 8.16
CA CYS A 19 -15.07 40.72 7.16
C CYS A 19 -13.97 39.75 7.70
N GLY A 20 -14.36 38.83 8.55
CA GLY A 20 -13.53 37.69 8.90
C GLY A 20 -13.50 36.75 7.72
N CYS A 21 -12.48 36.87 6.89
CA CYS A 21 -12.10 35.78 5.98
C CYS A 21 -11.72 34.57 6.83
N ASP A 22 -12.72 33.76 7.12
CA ASP A 22 -12.52 32.41 7.64
C ASP A 22 -11.94 31.58 6.49
N SER A 23 -10.63 31.65 6.35
CA SER A 23 -9.87 30.71 5.54
C SER A 23 -10.00 29.34 6.21
N ARG A 24 -11.13 28.68 5.98
CA ARG A 24 -11.21 27.24 6.19
C ARG A 24 -10.19 26.60 5.26
N LYS A 25 -9.00 26.46 5.80
CA LYS A 25 -8.03 25.51 5.33
C LYS A 25 -8.74 24.16 5.38
N SER A 26 -9.22 23.70 4.25
CA SER A 26 -9.62 22.31 4.07
C SER A 26 -8.37 21.51 4.37
N GLU A 27 -8.26 20.98 5.58
CA GLU A 27 -7.37 19.87 5.88
C GLU A 27 -7.86 18.72 5.02
N ASP A 28 -7.24 18.62 3.86
CA ASP A 28 -7.28 17.44 3.02
C ASP A 28 -6.74 16.31 3.90
N LYS A 29 -7.67 15.58 4.51
CA LYS A 29 -7.37 14.39 5.30
C LYS A 29 -6.97 13.32 4.29
N GLN A 30 -5.76 13.48 3.78
CA GLN A 30 -5.07 12.51 2.98
C GLN A 30 -4.99 11.25 3.85
N THR A 31 -5.95 10.37 3.68
CA THR A 31 -5.91 9.03 4.23
C THR A 31 -4.64 8.40 3.67
N VAL A 32 -3.58 8.43 4.47
CA VAL A 32 -2.34 7.72 4.15
C VAL A 32 -2.72 6.26 4.03
N LYS A 33 -2.85 5.79 2.78
CA LYS A 33 -3.14 4.39 2.50
C LYS A 33 -1.94 3.59 2.97
N GLU A 34 -2.11 2.85 4.05
CA GLU A 34 -1.02 2.08 4.64
C GLU A 34 -0.66 0.91 3.73
N PHE A 35 0.43 1.03 3.00
CA PHE A 35 1.03 -0.09 2.28
C PHE A 35 1.71 -1.03 3.28
N LYS A 36 1.26 -2.27 3.33
CA LYS A 36 1.84 -3.30 4.20
C LYS A 36 2.25 -4.52 3.40
N ILE A 37 3.53 -4.85 3.46
CA ILE A 37 4.05 -6.13 2.97
C ILE A 37 3.66 -7.22 3.97
N MET A 38 3.05 -8.29 3.47
CA MET A 38 2.60 -9.42 4.27
C MET A 38 3.60 -10.58 4.19
N THR A 39 3.54 -11.46 5.18
CA THR A 39 4.31 -12.71 5.20
C THR A 39 3.41 -13.95 5.22
N ASP A 40 2.14 -13.80 5.62
CA ASP A 40 1.14 -14.87 5.63
C ASP A 40 0.37 -14.88 4.32
N PHE A 41 0.51 -15.95 3.56
CA PHE A 41 -0.08 -16.08 2.23
C PHE A 41 -1.59 -16.32 2.26
N GLU A 42 -2.10 -17.08 3.23
CA GLU A 42 -3.55 -17.35 3.32
C GLU A 42 -4.32 -16.10 3.75
N ILE A 43 -3.76 -15.33 4.67
CA ILE A 43 -4.33 -14.03 5.05
C ILE A 43 -4.28 -13.07 3.86
N ALA A 44 -3.20 -13.09 3.08
CA ALA A 44 -3.08 -12.24 1.89
C ALA A 44 -4.12 -12.59 0.81
N LYS A 45 -4.34 -13.88 0.52
CA LYS A 45 -5.40 -14.31 -0.42
C LYS A 45 -6.78 -13.86 0.05
N SER A 46 -7.06 -14.03 1.33
CA SER A 46 -8.33 -13.58 1.93
C SER A 46 -8.53 -12.07 1.74
N LYS A 47 -7.49 -11.27 1.97
CA LYS A 47 -7.52 -9.82 1.72
C LYS A 47 -7.65 -9.49 0.24
N ALA A 48 -6.96 -10.22 -0.64
CA ALA A 48 -7.05 -10.06 -2.08
C ALA A 48 -8.49 -10.24 -2.57
N LYS A 49 -9.16 -11.27 -2.09
CA LYS A 49 -10.56 -11.56 -2.40
C LYS A 49 -11.52 -10.46 -1.92
N ILE A 50 -11.36 -10.01 -0.67
CA ILE A 50 -12.20 -8.93 -0.09
C ILE A 50 -12.03 -7.62 -0.86
N ASN A 51 -10.79 -7.29 -1.27
CA ASN A 51 -10.45 -6.02 -1.92
C ASN A 51 -10.51 -6.09 -3.46
N ASN A 52 -10.82 -7.26 -4.03
CA ASN A 52 -10.79 -7.51 -5.47
C ASN A 52 -9.45 -7.09 -6.11
N LYS A 53 -8.34 -7.50 -5.47
CA LYS A 53 -6.97 -7.20 -5.93
C LYS A 53 -6.19 -8.48 -6.15
N PRO A 54 -5.28 -8.53 -7.14
CA PRO A 54 -4.35 -9.64 -7.28
C PRO A 54 -3.33 -9.68 -6.14
N VAL A 55 -2.76 -10.86 -5.91
CA VAL A 55 -1.63 -11.05 -4.99
C VAL A 55 -0.32 -10.90 -5.77
N LEU A 56 0.59 -10.09 -5.27
CA LEU A 56 1.97 -10.01 -5.73
C LEU A 56 2.85 -10.82 -4.76
N LEU A 57 3.12 -12.08 -5.12
CA LEU A 57 3.93 -12.99 -4.30
C LEU A 57 5.39 -12.95 -4.76
N VAL A 58 6.27 -12.53 -3.86
CA VAL A 58 7.70 -12.35 -4.11
C VAL A 58 8.48 -13.41 -3.36
N PHE A 59 9.26 -14.21 -4.09
CA PHE A 59 10.24 -15.13 -3.53
C PHE A 59 11.60 -14.46 -3.48
N SER A 60 12.19 -14.37 -2.30
CA SER A 60 13.39 -13.57 -2.04
C SER A 60 14.36 -14.26 -1.08
N GLY A 61 15.64 -14.02 -1.25
CA GLY A 61 16.68 -14.30 -0.27
C GLY A 61 17.20 -12.98 0.29
N SER A 62 16.52 -12.42 1.29
CA SER A 62 16.65 -11.01 1.70
C SER A 62 18.05 -10.60 2.18
N ASP A 63 18.86 -11.55 2.68
CA ASP A 63 20.19 -11.28 3.26
C ASP A 63 21.37 -11.82 2.45
N TRP A 64 21.12 -12.54 1.33
CA TRP A 64 22.19 -13.12 0.51
C TRP A 64 22.01 -12.93 -1.00
N CYS A 65 20.77 -12.74 -1.49
CA CYS A 65 20.47 -12.63 -2.91
C CYS A 65 20.66 -11.18 -3.41
N GLY A 66 21.77 -10.88 -4.05
CA GLY A 66 22.09 -9.52 -4.53
C GLY A 66 21.02 -8.90 -5.44
N TRP A 67 20.40 -9.70 -6.33
CA TRP A 67 19.32 -9.22 -7.19
C TRP A 67 18.00 -8.98 -6.42
N CYS A 68 17.76 -9.73 -5.33
CA CYS A 68 16.61 -9.50 -4.46
C CYS A 68 16.75 -8.17 -3.70
N VAL A 69 17.94 -7.94 -3.11
CA VAL A 69 18.28 -6.68 -2.44
C VAL A 69 18.18 -5.49 -3.41
N LYS A 70 18.63 -5.68 -4.66
CA LYS A 70 18.52 -4.65 -5.68
C LYS A 70 17.07 -4.34 -6.05
N LEU A 71 16.24 -5.38 -6.24
CA LEU A 71 14.81 -5.23 -6.53
C LEU A 71 14.08 -4.51 -5.39
N ASP A 72 14.36 -4.88 -4.14
CA ASP A 72 13.78 -4.21 -2.99
C ASP A 72 14.16 -2.72 -2.96
N ARG A 73 15.45 -2.42 -3.05
CA ARG A 73 15.95 -1.04 -2.98
C ARG A 73 15.44 -0.16 -4.12
N GLU A 74 15.45 -0.66 -5.36
CA GLU A 74 15.15 0.13 -6.56
C GLU A 74 13.65 0.20 -6.87
N VAL A 75 12.85 -0.70 -6.29
CA VAL A 75 11.42 -0.80 -6.56
C VAL A 75 10.61 -0.81 -5.27
N PHE A 76 10.61 -1.91 -4.51
CA PHE A 76 9.63 -2.16 -3.46
C PHE A 76 9.73 -1.20 -2.27
N SER A 77 10.94 -0.74 -1.95
CA SER A 77 11.17 0.23 -0.88
C SER A 77 10.88 1.68 -1.27
N THR A 78 10.66 1.98 -2.56
CA THR A 78 10.40 3.35 -3.03
C THR A 78 8.99 3.82 -2.66
N PRO A 79 8.79 5.11 -2.35
CA PRO A 79 7.47 5.68 -2.12
C PRO A 79 6.53 5.47 -3.31
N GLU A 80 7.03 5.70 -4.54
CA GLU A 80 6.27 5.55 -5.77
C GLU A 80 5.65 4.15 -5.93
N PHE A 81 6.44 3.10 -5.67
CA PHE A 81 5.93 1.72 -5.74
C PHE A 81 4.93 1.44 -4.61
N LYS A 82 5.23 1.89 -3.40
CA LYS A 82 4.36 1.68 -2.23
C LYS A 82 2.99 2.31 -2.43
N ASP A 83 2.95 3.54 -2.93
CA ASP A 83 1.69 4.25 -3.22
C ASP A 83 0.88 3.51 -4.28
N TRP A 84 1.52 3.11 -5.39
CA TRP A 84 0.84 2.33 -6.41
C TRP A 84 0.38 0.97 -5.89
N ALA A 85 1.24 0.24 -5.17
CA ALA A 85 0.95 -1.11 -4.68
C ALA A 85 -0.20 -1.11 -3.67
N ALA A 86 -0.30 -0.09 -2.81
CA ALA A 86 -1.40 0.05 -1.86
C ALA A 86 -2.79 0.02 -2.54
N ASP A 87 -2.89 0.52 -3.77
CA ASP A 87 -4.14 0.56 -4.52
C ASP A 87 -4.37 -0.66 -5.41
N ASN A 88 -3.32 -1.32 -5.86
CA ASN A 88 -3.40 -2.24 -6.99
C ASN A 88 -3.15 -3.71 -6.65
N VAL A 89 -2.42 -4.02 -5.58
CA VAL A 89 -2.05 -5.40 -5.24
C VAL A 89 -2.07 -5.65 -3.74
N ILE A 90 -2.13 -6.93 -3.34
CA ILE A 90 -1.78 -7.39 -2.00
C ILE A 90 -0.40 -8.03 -2.09
N MET A 91 0.61 -7.40 -1.49
CA MET A 91 1.99 -7.87 -1.60
C MET A 91 2.35 -8.84 -0.46
N VAL A 92 2.95 -9.97 -0.84
CA VAL A 92 3.47 -11.00 0.07
C VAL A 92 4.92 -11.30 -0.25
N ILE A 93 5.76 -11.42 0.77
CA ILE A 93 7.13 -11.91 0.61
C ILE A 93 7.28 -13.28 1.26
N ALA A 94 7.61 -14.27 0.45
CA ALA A 94 8.14 -15.56 0.87
C ALA A 94 9.68 -15.44 0.91
N ASP A 95 10.21 -15.14 2.10
CA ASP A 95 11.64 -14.92 2.29
C ASP A 95 12.37 -16.23 2.63
N PHE A 96 13.58 -16.39 2.11
CA PHE A 96 14.49 -17.52 2.31
C PHE A 96 15.85 -17.02 2.80
N PRO A 97 15.93 -16.42 3.99
CA PRO A 97 17.16 -15.85 4.50
C PRO A 97 18.18 -16.92 4.88
N ALA A 98 19.47 -16.60 4.76
CA ALA A 98 20.57 -17.46 5.21
C ALA A 98 20.94 -17.25 6.70
N VAL A 99 20.84 -16.01 7.17
CA VAL A 99 21.26 -15.59 8.51
C VAL A 99 20.08 -15.27 9.41
N LYS A 100 19.12 -14.52 8.91
CA LYS A 100 17.90 -14.15 9.65
C LYS A 100 17.05 -15.38 9.94
N LYS A 101 16.64 -15.54 11.19
CA LYS A 101 15.75 -16.66 11.57
C LYS A 101 14.29 -16.27 11.36
N LEU A 102 13.55 -17.13 10.68
CA LEU A 102 12.10 -17.11 10.59
C LEU A 102 11.49 -18.09 11.58
N SER A 103 10.20 -17.94 11.87
CA SER A 103 9.47 -18.95 12.64
C SER A 103 9.35 -20.25 11.84
N PRO A 104 9.25 -21.41 12.50
CA PRO A 104 9.08 -22.69 11.81
C PRO A 104 7.88 -22.71 10.86
N GLU A 105 6.80 -22.04 11.23
CA GLU A 105 5.57 -21.95 10.44
C GLU A 105 5.80 -21.19 9.14
N LEU A 106 6.53 -20.06 9.19
CA LEU A 106 6.89 -19.30 7.99
C LEU A 106 7.85 -20.06 7.09
N VAL A 107 8.82 -20.77 7.66
CA VAL A 107 9.72 -21.64 6.89
C VAL A 107 8.90 -22.69 6.15
N ALA A 108 8.02 -23.40 6.86
CA ALA A 108 7.18 -24.45 6.28
C ALA A 108 6.25 -23.89 5.19
N GLN A 109 5.63 -22.73 5.43
CA GLN A 109 4.81 -22.05 4.44
C GLN A 109 5.61 -21.70 3.18
N ASN A 110 6.77 -21.07 3.34
CA ASN A 110 7.58 -20.58 2.23
C ASN A 110 8.11 -21.74 1.38
N GLU A 111 8.56 -22.84 2.01
CA GLU A 111 8.97 -24.06 1.29
C GLU A 111 7.78 -24.69 0.54
N LYS A 112 6.60 -24.75 1.16
CA LYS A 112 5.40 -25.23 0.49
C LYS A 112 5.06 -24.38 -0.74
N LEU A 113 5.09 -23.06 -0.61
CA LEU A 113 4.83 -22.13 -1.73
C LEU A 113 5.87 -22.30 -2.83
N LYS A 114 7.17 -22.37 -2.49
CA LYS A 114 8.26 -22.62 -3.43
C LYS A 114 8.03 -23.88 -4.25
N ASN A 115 7.67 -24.98 -3.59
CA ASN A 115 7.39 -26.26 -4.24
C ASN A 115 6.11 -26.21 -5.09
N THR A 116 5.03 -25.59 -4.57
CA THR A 116 3.74 -25.49 -5.26
C THR A 116 3.87 -24.72 -6.57
N TYR A 117 4.65 -23.65 -6.59
CA TYR A 117 4.83 -22.81 -7.78
C TYR A 117 6.08 -23.15 -8.60
N GLY A 118 6.84 -24.17 -8.22
CA GLY A 118 8.02 -24.62 -8.97
C GLY A 118 9.13 -23.57 -9.05
N ILE A 119 9.41 -22.87 -7.93
CA ILE A 119 10.39 -21.77 -7.91
C ILE A 119 11.81 -22.30 -7.86
N GLU A 120 12.59 -22.03 -8.89
CA GLU A 120 13.98 -22.50 -9.05
C GLU A 120 15.03 -21.43 -8.73
N GLY A 121 14.65 -20.15 -8.68
CA GLY A 121 15.61 -19.05 -8.46
C GLY A 121 15.00 -17.79 -7.87
N PHE A 122 15.88 -16.87 -7.44
CA PHE A 122 15.49 -15.60 -6.80
C PHE A 122 16.13 -14.38 -7.48
N PRO A 123 15.43 -13.22 -7.54
CA PRO A 123 14.04 -13.08 -7.14
C PRO A 123 13.09 -13.67 -8.20
N THR A 124 12.05 -14.33 -7.77
CA THR A 124 10.89 -14.67 -8.61
C THR A 124 9.67 -13.92 -8.06
N VAL A 125 8.91 -13.30 -8.93
CA VAL A 125 7.71 -12.55 -8.60
C VAL A 125 6.55 -13.12 -9.38
N LEU A 126 5.53 -13.59 -8.66
CA LEU A 126 4.28 -14.08 -9.24
C LEU A 126 3.17 -13.06 -9.03
N LEU A 127 2.42 -12.81 -10.10
CA LEU A 127 1.13 -12.17 -10.02
C LEU A 127 0.08 -13.27 -10.00
N LEU A 128 -0.72 -13.32 -8.93
CA LEU A 128 -1.73 -14.36 -8.72
C LEU A 128 -3.11 -13.73 -8.64
N ASP A 129 -4.14 -14.48 -9.01
CA ASP A 129 -5.51 -14.14 -8.66
C ASP A 129 -5.78 -14.36 -7.15
N SER A 130 -6.97 -14.02 -6.69
CA SER A 130 -7.36 -14.17 -5.28
C SER A 130 -7.50 -15.64 -4.83
N ASP A 131 -7.56 -16.58 -5.75
CA ASP A 131 -7.63 -18.01 -5.45
C ASP A 131 -6.24 -18.66 -5.47
N GLY A 132 -5.20 -17.92 -5.91
CA GLY A 132 -3.80 -18.34 -5.93
C GLY A 132 -3.36 -18.92 -7.28
N ASN A 133 -4.14 -18.79 -8.35
CA ASN A 133 -3.72 -19.19 -9.68
C ASN A 133 -2.76 -18.16 -10.27
N VAL A 134 -1.75 -18.63 -11.00
CA VAL A 134 -0.74 -17.77 -11.62
C VAL A 134 -1.33 -17.04 -12.82
N ILE A 135 -1.36 -15.70 -12.74
CA ILE A 135 -1.68 -14.82 -13.88
C ILE A 135 -0.42 -14.59 -14.72
N ALA A 136 0.70 -14.27 -14.04
CA ALA A 136 1.98 -14.03 -14.69
C ALA A 136 3.15 -14.29 -13.75
N GLN A 137 4.34 -14.53 -14.33
CA GLN A 137 5.62 -14.65 -13.64
C GLN A 137 6.60 -13.63 -14.17
N THR A 138 7.37 -13.01 -13.29
CA THR A 138 8.44 -12.08 -13.63
C THR A 138 9.56 -12.16 -12.59
N GLY A 139 10.57 -11.30 -12.71
CA GLY A 139 11.68 -11.15 -11.80
C GLY A 139 12.13 -9.69 -11.74
N TYR A 140 13.43 -9.45 -11.53
CA TYR A 140 13.98 -8.11 -11.58
C TYR A 140 13.87 -7.53 -13.00
N GLN A 141 13.46 -6.25 -13.07
CA GLN A 141 13.45 -5.45 -14.30
C GLN A 141 14.28 -4.18 -14.08
N HIS A 142 15.06 -3.80 -15.08
CA HIS A 142 15.81 -2.54 -15.06
C HIS A 142 14.87 -1.32 -15.15
N GLY A 143 15.31 -0.17 -14.65
CA GLY A 143 14.62 1.11 -14.84
C GLY A 143 13.80 1.58 -13.64
N GLY A 144 13.97 0.95 -12.47
CA GLY A 144 13.40 1.41 -11.21
C GLY A 144 11.87 1.25 -11.09
N ALA A 145 11.28 1.94 -10.12
CA ALA A 145 9.88 1.75 -9.74
C ALA A 145 8.90 2.06 -10.87
N ALA A 146 9.05 3.19 -11.58
CA ALA A 146 8.15 3.58 -12.67
C ALA A 146 8.07 2.51 -13.76
N ASN A 147 9.24 2.00 -14.20
CA ASN A 147 9.30 0.96 -15.21
C ASN A 147 8.69 -0.36 -14.72
N TYR A 148 8.98 -0.72 -13.46
CA TYR A 148 8.45 -1.95 -12.87
C TYR A 148 6.92 -1.88 -12.71
N ILE A 149 6.38 -0.75 -12.31
CA ILE A 149 4.93 -0.50 -12.25
C ILE A 149 4.29 -0.62 -13.65
N ALA A 150 4.91 -0.02 -14.67
CA ALA A 150 4.42 -0.14 -16.05
C ALA A 150 4.42 -1.59 -16.53
N HIS A 151 5.48 -2.35 -16.19
CA HIS A 151 5.58 -3.78 -16.48
C HIS A 151 4.48 -4.57 -15.77
N LEU A 152 4.27 -4.40 -14.46
CA LEU A 152 3.21 -5.08 -13.73
C LEU A 152 1.82 -4.74 -14.31
N LYS A 153 1.55 -3.48 -14.64
CA LYS A 153 0.30 -3.08 -15.31
C LYS A 153 0.07 -3.80 -16.64
N SER A 154 1.11 -4.10 -17.37
CA SER A 154 1.01 -4.85 -18.63
C SER A 154 0.65 -6.33 -18.42
N LEU A 155 1.04 -6.90 -17.28
CA LEU A 155 0.74 -8.28 -16.91
C LEU A 155 -0.66 -8.46 -16.30
N MET A 156 -1.28 -7.37 -15.83
CA MET A 156 -2.63 -7.36 -15.22
C MET A 156 -3.77 -7.28 -16.26
N LYS A 157 -3.45 -7.18 -17.54
CA LYS A 157 -4.44 -7.07 -18.64
C LYS A 157 -4.85 -8.48 -19.10
#